data_fb8c694a2c2583600d4e98c69869f47b
#
_entry.id   fb8c694a2c2583600d4e98c69869f47b
#
_cell.length_a   1.000
_cell.length_b   1.000
_cell.length_c   1.000
_cell.angle_alpha   90.00
_cell.angle_beta   90.00
_cell.angle_gamma   90.00
#
_symmetry.space_group_name_H-M   'P 1'
#
loop_
_entity.id
_entity.type
_entity.pdbx_description
1 polymer ?
#
loop_
_entity_poly.entity_id
_entity_poly.type
_entity_poly.pdbx_seq_one_letter_code
_entity_poly.pdbx_strand_id
1 'polypeptide(L)'
;MDISNINYDFLIEKYQDIIITAADTLWEYAEPAFQEYRSCDLLKSIFKAHGFDVSFPSALLPTAFTARWGKGKPVIGLLGEYDALPGMGQAADIPAPTPLKTSAGHGCGHNLLGCGVMAGAFFLKDIMEREQLPGTILYFGCPAEENAAGKAAMIDEGFFENVDAEFSWHPHYKSGIFNQALANHRVYYTFHGTSAHASQSPHLGRSALDACELMNIGVNYLREHIIDEARIHYAYTDAGGTAPNIIPARAQVFYAVRAPKSREARRLRERVDNIARGAALMTGTTVDIETACVYDSILPNPVLDSLVLKYLRTYAPSFSQAEKEYAKAFLPFGNLSDTAVPIDEIPDLSPTRKTGISTDVGNVSQLLPCSAFMVCCYANGSPLHHWTVTAQGKSSLAHRGMFTAGKILASCVLELLTDPMLLTEAKKAFEEAER
;
A
#
# COMPACT_ATOMS: atom_id res chain seq x y z
N MET A 1 2.35 -29.95 -15.00
CA MET A 1 3.15 -28.92 -15.68
C MET A 1 4.38 -28.64 -14.82
N ASP A 2 5.56 -28.58 -15.41
CA ASP A 2 6.76 -28.15 -14.67
C ASP A 2 6.96 -26.64 -14.84
N ILE A 3 6.69 -25.91 -13.76
CA ILE A 3 6.73 -24.44 -13.75
C ILE A 3 8.17 -23.90 -13.94
N SER A 4 9.19 -24.71 -13.57
CA SER A 4 10.60 -24.32 -13.77
C SER A 4 11.02 -24.19 -15.23
N ASN A 5 10.27 -24.81 -16.15
CA ASN A 5 10.53 -24.80 -17.59
C ASN A 5 9.82 -23.68 -18.36
N ILE A 6 9.16 -22.74 -17.66
CA ILE A 6 8.48 -21.62 -18.30
C ILE A 6 9.53 -20.64 -18.86
N ASN A 7 9.43 -20.36 -20.16
CA ASN A 7 10.28 -19.37 -20.81
C ASN A 7 9.71 -17.96 -20.59
N TYR A 8 9.99 -17.36 -19.44
CA TYR A 8 9.58 -15.99 -19.14
C TYR A 8 10.30 -14.95 -19.98
N ASP A 9 11.49 -15.21 -20.50
CA ASP A 9 12.19 -14.22 -21.34
C ASP A 9 11.43 -14.01 -22.65
N PHE A 10 10.86 -15.08 -23.23
CA PHE A 10 9.96 -14.95 -24.38
C PHE A 10 8.69 -14.15 -24.05
N LEU A 11 8.10 -14.35 -22.88
CA LEU A 11 6.90 -13.60 -22.45
C LEU A 11 7.23 -12.12 -22.19
N ILE A 12 8.38 -11.85 -21.62
CA ILE A 12 8.86 -10.47 -21.43
C ILE A 12 9.08 -9.81 -22.80
N GLU A 13 9.80 -10.44 -23.71
CA GLU A 13 10.02 -9.91 -25.08
C GLU A 13 8.70 -9.58 -25.77
N LYS A 14 7.68 -10.43 -25.61
CA LYS A 14 6.35 -10.22 -26.18
C LYS A 14 5.63 -8.99 -25.62
N TYR A 15 5.78 -8.69 -24.32
CA TYR A 15 4.95 -7.70 -23.63
C TYR A 15 5.72 -6.48 -23.11
N GLN A 16 7.07 -6.46 -23.14
CA GLN A 16 7.88 -5.42 -22.52
C GLN A 16 7.52 -4.01 -22.99
N ASP A 17 7.32 -3.79 -24.28
CA ASP A 17 7.08 -2.46 -24.82
C ASP A 17 5.79 -1.83 -24.26
N ILE A 18 4.70 -2.61 -24.20
CA ILE A 18 3.42 -2.12 -23.68
C ILE A 18 3.46 -1.91 -22.17
N ILE A 19 4.12 -2.81 -21.42
CA ILE A 19 4.19 -2.76 -19.97
C ILE A 19 5.11 -1.63 -19.51
N ILE A 20 6.29 -1.45 -20.13
CA ILE A 20 7.19 -0.34 -19.85
C ILE A 20 6.51 1.00 -20.18
N THR A 21 5.90 1.09 -21.37
CA THR A 21 5.17 2.31 -21.77
C THR A 21 4.05 2.64 -20.78
N ALA A 22 3.33 1.64 -20.30
CA ALA A 22 2.28 1.84 -19.30
C ALA A 22 2.88 2.35 -17.97
N ALA A 23 3.93 1.71 -17.44
CA ALA A 23 4.58 2.10 -16.21
C ALA A 23 5.15 3.53 -16.25
N ASP A 24 5.78 3.88 -17.38
CA ASP A 24 6.33 5.21 -17.61
C ASP A 24 5.23 6.27 -17.76
N THR A 25 4.10 5.91 -18.40
CA THR A 25 2.95 6.80 -18.54
C THR A 25 2.26 7.03 -17.20
N LEU A 26 2.09 5.99 -16.37
CA LEU A 26 1.59 6.15 -14.99
C LEU A 26 2.51 7.07 -14.18
N TRP A 27 3.83 6.89 -14.30
CA TRP A 27 4.80 7.75 -13.65
C TRP A 27 4.63 9.22 -14.04
N GLU A 28 4.34 9.51 -15.31
CA GLU A 28 4.08 10.87 -15.82
C GLU A 28 2.74 11.42 -15.37
N TYR A 29 1.71 10.58 -15.26
CA TYR A 29 0.39 10.99 -14.78
C TYR A 29 0.42 11.37 -13.31
N ALA A 30 1.06 10.59 -12.47
CA ALA A 30 1.27 10.81 -11.04
C ALA A 30 0.00 11.33 -10.33
N GLU A 31 -1.11 10.64 -10.50
CA GLU A 31 -2.41 11.05 -9.97
C GLU A 31 -2.55 10.60 -8.51
N PRO A 32 -2.92 11.51 -7.57
CA PRO A 32 -3.10 11.18 -6.16
C PRO A 32 -4.35 10.34 -5.90
N ALA A 33 -4.44 9.85 -4.65
CA ALA A 33 -5.52 9.02 -4.14
C ALA A 33 -6.93 9.50 -4.56
N PHE A 34 -7.73 8.60 -5.12
CA PHE A 34 -9.07 8.80 -5.71
C PHE A 34 -9.14 9.83 -6.85
N GLN A 35 -8.00 10.21 -7.43
CA GLN A 35 -7.91 11.08 -8.60
C GLN A 35 -7.23 10.37 -9.78
N GLU A 36 -7.02 9.07 -9.69
CA GLU A 36 -6.28 8.22 -10.64
C GLU A 36 -7.10 7.91 -11.91
N TYR A 37 -7.84 8.89 -12.44
CA TYR A 37 -8.76 8.67 -13.58
C TYR A 37 -8.03 8.26 -14.85
N ARG A 38 -6.96 8.97 -15.23
CA ARG A 38 -6.18 8.69 -16.44
C ARG A 38 -5.42 7.38 -16.32
N SER A 39 -4.86 7.13 -15.14
CA SER A 39 -4.13 5.90 -14.78
C SER A 39 -5.05 4.69 -14.87
N CYS A 40 -6.22 4.76 -14.26
CA CYS A 40 -7.26 3.75 -14.33
C CYS A 40 -7.71 3.49 -15.77
N ASP A 41 -8.00 4.56 -16.55
CA ASP A 41 -8.47 4.44 -17.93
C ASP A 41 -7.39 3.82 -18.83
N LEU A 42 -6.12 4.16 -18.64
CA LEU A 42 -5.00 3.55 -19.34
C LEU A 42 -4.94 2.04 -19.08
N LEU A 43 -4.88 1.64 -17.82
CA LEU A 43 -4.79 0.21 -17.45
C LEU A 43 -5.99 -0.58 -17.97
N LYS A 44 -7.21 -0.07 -17.80
CA LYS A 44 -8.44 -0.69 -18.33
C LYS A 44 -8.37 -0.90 -19.85
N SER A 45 -7.90 0.11 -20.58
CA SER A 45 -7.80 0.04 -22.04
C SER A 45 -6.81 -1.04 -22.48
N ILE A 46 -5.68 -1.16 -21.79
CA ILE A 46 -4.67 -2.17 -22.05
C ILE A 46 -5.21 -3.57 -21.75
N PHE A 47 -5.84 -3.79 -20.60
CA PHE A 47 -6.46 -5.09 -20.27
C PHE A 47 -7.54 -5.51 -21.29
N LYS A 48 -8.42 -4.58 -21.69
CA LYS A 48 -9.44 -4.85 -22.73
C LYS A 48 -8.79 -5.23 -24.07
N ALA A 49 -7.78 -4.49 -24.51
CA ALA A 49 -7.06 -4.78 -25.75
C ALA A 49 -6.40 -6.17 -25.75
N HIS A 50 -6.05 -6.68 -24.57
CA HIS A 50 -5.46 -8.01 -24.40
C HIS A 50 -6.48 -9.10 -24.02
N GLY A 51 -7.77 -8.82 -24.19
CA GLY A 51 -8.85 -9.82 -24.09
C GLY A 51 -9.30 -10.15 -22.66
N PHE A 52 -8.97 -9.32 -21.68
CA PHE A 52 -9.53 -9.45 -20.34
C PHE A 52 -10.96 -8.86 -20.31
N ASP A 53 -11.83 -9.48 -19.51
CA ASP A 53 -13.13 -8.93 -19.18
C ASP A 53 -12.98 -7.89 -18.07
N VAL A 54 -13.19 -6.61 -18.40
CA VAL A 54 -12.99 -5.49 -17.47
C VAL A 54 -14.33 -4.99 -16.96
N SER A 55 -14.48 -4.97 -15.65
CA SER A 55 -15.70 -4.52 -14.97
C SER A 55 -15.44 -3.47 -13.90
N PHE A 56 -16.53 -2.75 -13.54
CA PHE A 56 -16.59 -1.70 -12.53
C PHE A 56 -17.64 -2.10 -11.51
N PRO A 57 -17.26 -2.82 -10.44
CA PRO A 57 -18.24 -3.32 -9.47
C PRO A 57 -18.97 -2.21 -8.72
N SER A 58 -18.38 -1.01 -8.55
CA SER A 58 -18.98 0.08 -7.81
C SER A 58 -18.86 1.43 -8.50
N ALA A 59 -19.95 2.19 -8.51
CA ALA A 59 -19.99 3.59 -8.94
C ALA A 59 -19.40 4.54 -7.85
N LEU A 60 -19.28 4.09 -6.61
CA LEU A 60 -18.70 4.89 -5.51
C LEU A 60 -17.17 4.94 -5.56
N LEU A 61 -16.55 3.99 -6.27
CA LEU A 61 -15.11 3.91 -6.46
C LEU A 61 -14.76 3.99 -7.96
N PRO A 62 -14.87 5.14 -8.61
CA PRO A 62 -14.76 5.28 -10.06
C PRO A 62 -13.36 4.97 -10.62
N THR A 63 -12.34 4.97 -9.76
CA THR A 63 -10.97 4.61 -10.10
C THR A 63 -10.60 3.19 -9.70
N ALA A 64 -11.52 2.38 -9.14
CA ALA A 64 -11.35 0.95 -8.89
C ALA A 64 -11.95 0.14 -10.04
N PHE A 65 -11.29 -0.95 -10.45
CA PHE A 65 -11.79 -1.85 -11.47
C PHE A 65 -11.28 -3.28 -11.27
N THR A 66 -11.87 -4.23 -11.98
CA THR A 66 -11.36 -5.60 -12.10
C THR A 66 -11.11 -5.97 -13.55
N ALA A 67 -10.07 -6.77 -13.80
CA ALA A 67 -9.84 -7.38 -15.11
C ALA A 67 -9.69 -8.90 -14.95
N ARG A 68 -10.62 -9.64 -15.54
CA ARG A 68 -10.79 -11.07 -15.37
C ARG A 68 -10.32 -11.84 -16.59
N TRP A 69 -9.61 -12.96 -16.35
CA TRP A 69 -9.28 -13.95 -17.36
C TRP A 69 -9.52 -15.37 -16.84
N GLY A 70 -9.94 -16.27 -17.74
CA GLY A 70 -10.20 -17.67 -17.40
C GLY A 70 -11.60 -17.93 -16.84
N LYS A 71 -11.87 -19.18 -16.45
CA LYS A 71 -13.19 -19.62 -15.98
C LYS A 71 -13.07 -20.68 -14.89
N GLY A 72 -14.02 -20.62 -13.95
CA GLY A 72 -14.14 -21.61 -12.88
C GLY A 72 -13.19 -21.32 -11.70
N LYS A 73 -13.04 -22.32 -10.87
CA LYS A 73 -12.23 -22.30 -9.66
C LYS A 73 -10.87 -22.96 -9.89
N PRO A 74 -9.84 -22.57 -9.11
CA PRO A 74 -9.88 -21.48 -8.13
C PRO A 74 -9.88 -20.10 -8.78
N VAL A 75 -10.31 -19.08 -8.02
CA VAL A 75 -10.21 -17.66 -8.39
C VAL A 75 -9.06 -17.04 -7.60
N ILE A 76 -8.00 -16.64 -8.27
CA ILE A 76 -6.83 -16.05 -7.64
C ILE A 76 -6.73 -14.57 -8.02
N GLY A 77 -6.68 -13.72 -7.00
CA GLY A 77 -6.57 -12.28 -7.13
C GLY A 77 -5.13 -11.79 -7.17
N LEU A 78 -4.93 -10.68 -7.84
CA LEU A 78 -3.67 -9.95 -7.96
C LEU A 78 -3.93 -8.46 -7.72
N LEU A 79 -3.33 -7.87 -6.68
CA LEU A 79 -3.57 -6.48 -6.28
C LEU A 79 -2.61 -5.53 -7.00
N GLY A 80 -3.12 -4.63 -7.82
CA GLY A 80 -2.35 -3.63 -8.56
C GLY A 80 -2.69 -2.21 -8.14
N GLU A 81 -1.77 -1.52 -7.49
CA GLU A 81 -1.86 -0.12 -7.07
C GLU A 81 -1.28 0.82 -8.12
N TYR A 82 -1.75 2.07 -8.19
CA TYR A 82 -1.29 3.07 -9.18
C TYR A 82 -1.49 4.53 -8.74
N ASP A 83 -1.78 4.78 -7.47
CA ASP A 83 -1.85 6.13 -6.91
C ASP A 83 -0.46 6.71 -6.65
N ALA A 84 -0.35 8.05 -6.65
CA ALA A 84 0.87 8.79 -6.44
C ALA A 84 0.78 9.68 -5.20
N LEU A 85 1.95 10.12 -4.70
CA LEU A 85 2.08 10.95 -3.52
C LEU A 85 2.12 12.44 -3.87
N PRO A 86 1.32 13.30 -3.19
CA PRO A 86 1.46 14.74 -3.31
C PRO A 86 2.86 15.22 -2.92
N GLY A 87 3.36 16.24 -3.60
CA GLY A 87 4.63 16.88 -3.29
C GLY A 87 5.89 16.11 -3.72
N MET A 88 5.73 14.98 -4.44
CA MET A 88 6.83 14.08 -4.82
C MET A 88 7.26 14.19 -6.28
N GLY A 89 6.84 15.24 -7.01
CA GLY A 89 7.27 15.50 -8.39
C GLY A 89 8.78 15.68 -8.51
N GLN A 90 9.47 14.82 -9.29
CA GLN A 90 10.92 14.76 -9.42
C GLN A 90 11.30 14.39 -10.85
N ALA A 91 12.41 14.92 -11.36
CA ALA A 91 12.91 14.53 -12.68
C ALA A 91 13.45 13.08 -12.65
N ALA A 92 13.15 12.32 -13.73
CA ALA A 92 13.63 10.94 -13.86
C ALA A 92 15.14 10.89 -14.09
N ASP A 93 15.77 9.83 -13.61
CA ASP A 93 17.18 9.46 -13.83
C ASP A 93 18.24 10.50 -13.40
N ILE A 94 17.84 11.50 -12.61
CA ILE A 94 18.74 12.52 -12.10
C ILE A 94 19.08 12.24 -10.64
N PRO A 95 20.34 11.92 -10.29
CA PRO A 95 20.76 11.65 -8.93
C PRO A 95 21.00 12.95 -8.12
N ALA A 96 20.02 13.82 -8.13
CA ALA A 96 19.96 15.07 -7.37
C ALA A 96 18.51 15.50 -7.19
N PRO A 97 18.16 16.20 -6.10
CA PRO A 97 16.85 16.82 -5.94
C PRO A 97 16.55 17.79 -7.08
N THR A 98 15.66 17.40 -7.98
CA THR A 98 15.27 18.18 -9.16
C THR A 98 13.74 18.18 -9.25
N PRO A 99 13.05 18.96 -8.39
CA PRO A 99 11.60 18.95 -8.31
C PRO A 99 10.98 19.45 -9.60
N LEU A 100 9.97 18.73 -10.09
CA LEU A 100 9.13 19.16 -11.19
C LEU A 100 8.02 20.09 -10.72
N LYS A 101 7.43 20.84 -11.64
CA LYS A 101 6.24 21.65 -11.37
C LYS A 101 4.98 20.81 -11.10
N THR A 102 5.04 19.52 -11.39
CA THR A 102 3.98 18.58 -11.04
C THR A 102 3.88 18.45 -9.52
N SER A 103 2.68 18.56 -9.00
CA SER A 103 2.45 18.52 -7.54
C SER A 103 2.56 17.13 -6.93
N ALA A 104 2.65 16.06 -7.72
CA ALA A 104 2.70 14.67 -7.26
C ALA A 104 3.75 13.85 -8.01
N GLY A 105 4.13 12.71 -7.45
CA GLY A 105 5.07 11.76 -8.04
C GLY A 105 5.00 10.39 -7.39
N HIS A 106 5.45 9.36 -8.10
CA HIS A 106 5.46 7.98 -7.60
C HIS A 106 6.63 7.71 -6.63
N GLY A 107 6.58 8.37 -5.47
CA GLY A 107 7.56 8.21 -4.39
C GLY A 107 7.47 6.87 -3.64
N CYS A 108 6.45 6.06 -3.92
CA CYS A 108 6.28 4.68 -3.46
C CYS A 108 6.41 3.65 -4.58
N GLY A 109 6.41 4.10 -5.85
CA GLY A 109 6.62 3.25 -7.03
C GLY A 109 5.39 2.48 -7.49
N HIS A 110 4.19 2.95 -7.20
CA HIS A 110 2.95 2.28 -7.61
C HIS A 110 2.77 2.22 -9.14
N ASN A 111 3.45 3.09 -9.91
CA ASN A 111 3.54 2.94 -11.36
C ASN A 111 4.16 1.59 -11.78
N LEU A 112 5.17 1.12 -11.05
CA LEU A 112 5.79 -0.19 -11.24
C LEU A 112 4.92 -1.31 -10.67
N LEU A 113 4.28 -1.06 -9.50
CA LEU A 113 3.47 -2.05 -8.81
C LEU A 113 2.31 -2.52 -9.69
N GLY A 114 1.47 -1.62 -10.15
CA GLY A 114 0.32 -1.95 -11.00
C GLY A 114 0.72 -2.63 -12.30
N CYS A 115 1.82 -2.18 -12.93
CA CYS A 115 2.32 -2.75 -14.18
C CYS A 115 3.05 -4.10 -14.00
N GLY A 116 3.70 -4.33 -12.86
CA GLY A 116 4.28 -5.64 -12.54
C GLY A 116 3.21 -6.70 -12.31
N VAL A 117 2.10 -6.32 -11.67
CA VAL A 117 0.90 -7.18 -11.56
C VAL A 117 0.29 -7.44 -12.93
N MET A 118 0.19 -6.43 -13.80
CA MET A 118 -0.28 -6.59 -15.18
C MET A 118 0.61 -7.53 -15.98
N ALA A 119 1.94 -7.46 -15.83
CA ALA A 119 2.88 -8.40 -16.42
C ALA A 119 2.58 -9.84 -16.00
N GLY A 120 2.42 -10.08 -14.70
CA GLY A 120 2.03 -11.38 -14.15
C GLY A 120 0.71 -11.91 -14.73
N ALA A 121 -0.30 -11.05 -14.84
CA ALA A 121 -1.60 -11.41 -15.41
C ALA A 121 -1.49 -11.78 -16.90
N PHE A 122 -0.67 -11.08 -17.70
CA PHE A 122 -0.46 -11.39 -19.11
C PHE A 122 0.34 -12.68 -19.30
N PHE A 123 1.35 -12.93 -18.48
CA PHE A 123 2.09 -14.18 -18.49
C PHE A 123 1.17 -15.37 -18.16
N LEU A 124 0.36 -15.22 -17.12
CA LEU A 124 -0.63 -16.22 -16.72
C LEU A 124 -1.62 -16.52 -17.84
N LYS A 125 -2.16 -15.49 -18.47
CA LYS A 125 -3.08 -15.66 -19.59
C LYS A 125 -2.48 -16.55 -20.68
N ASP A 126 -1.30 -16.21 -21.20
CA ASP A 126 -0.65 -16.98 -22.27
C ASP A 126 -0.34 -18.43 -21.85
N ILE A 127 0.09 -18.62 -20.61
CA ILE A 127 0.42 -19.94 -20.09
C ILE A 127 -0.85 -20.77 -19.91
N MET A 128 -1.90 -20.21 -19.30
CA MET A 128 -3.17 -20.89 -19.08
C MET A 128 -3.86 -21.27 -20.42
N GLU A 129 -3.79 -20.40 -21.43
CA GLU A 129 -4.28 -20.69 -22.77
C GLU A 129 -3.50 -21.86 -23.41
N ARG A 130 -2.18 -21.80 -23.40
CA ARG A 130 -1.33 -22.82 -23.99
C ARG A 130 -1.49 -24.19 -23.33
N GLU A 131 -1.51 -24.20 -22.00
CA GLU A 131 -1.60 -25.44 -21.20
C GLU A 131 -3.05 -25.88 -20.91
N GLN A 132 -4.05 -25.12 -21.37
CA GLN A 132 -5.48 -25.35 -21.13
C GLN A 132 -5.82 -25.52 -19.64
N LEU A 133 -5.20 -24.70 -18.77
CA LEU A 133 -5.40 -24.76 -17.33
C LEU A 133 -6.75 -24.16 -16.94
N PRO A 134 -7.53 -24.84 -16.09
CA PRO A 134 -8.76 -24.27 -15.51
C PRO A 134 -8.40 -23.25 -14.43
N GLY A 135 -9.39 -22.42 -14.07
CA GLY A 135 -9.27 -21.41 -13.03
C GLY A 135 -9.47 -20.00 -13.56
N THR A 136 -9.48 -19.06 -12.65
CA THR A 136 -9.69 -17.64 -12.95
C THR A 136 -8.59 -16.82 -12.31
N ILE A 137 -7.99 -15.93 -13.08
CA ILE A 137 -7.15 -14.84 -12.58
C ILE A 137 -7.95 -13.54 -12.58
N LEU A 138 -7.78 -12.73 -11.54
CA LEU A 138 -8.49 -11.49 -11.35
C LEU A 138 -7.52 -10.40 -10.95
N TYR A 139 -7.21 -9.50 -11.86
CA TYR A 139 -6.48 -8.28 -11.54
C TYR A 139 -7.43 -7.29 -10.87
N PHE A 140 -7.04 -6.78 -9.71
CA PHE A 140 -7.72 -5.68 -9.03
C PHE A 140 -6.95 -4.38 -9.26
N GLY A 141 -7.57 -3.43 -9.94
CA GLY A 141 -7.08 -2.06 -9.97
C GLY A 141 -7.44 -1.37 -8.67
N CYS A 142 -6.44 -1.19 -7.80
CA CYS A 142 -6.60 -0.70 -6.43
C CYS A 142 -6.18 0.77 -6.35
N PRO A 143 -7.11 1.73 -6.19
CA PRO A 143 -6.80 3.13 -5.99
C PRO A 143 -6.46 3.44 -4.53
N ALA A 144 -5.87 4.61 -4.28
CA ALA A 144 -5.85 5.31 -3.01
C ALA A 144 -5.21 4.56 -1.83
N GLU A 145 -4.17 3.76 -2.06
CA GLU A 145 -3.45 3.05 -1.00
C GLU A 145 -2.83 4.03 0.00
N GLU A 146 -2.18 5.07 -0.48
CA GLU A 146 -1.32 5.96 0.30
C GLU A 146 -2.04 6.75 1.39
N ASN A 147 -3.24 7.20 1.13
CA ASN A 147 -3.91 8.15 2.01
C ASN A 147 -5.29 7.75 2.50
N ALA A 148 -5.95 6.78 1.85
CA ALA A 148 -7.36 6.53 2.09
C ALA A 148 -7.75 5.06 2.28
N ALA A 149 -6.79 4.12 2.28
CA ALA A 149 -7.06 2.69 2.38
C ALA A 149 -8.09 2.21 1.35
N GLY A 150 -7.80 2.43 0.06
CA GLY A 150 -8.75 2.15 -1.03
C GLY A 150 -9.24 0.71 -1.06
N LYS A 151 -8.39 -0.28 -0.69
CA LYS A 151 -8.79 -1.68 -0.60
C LYS A 151 -9.81 -1.94 0.52
N ALA A 152 -9.78 -1.16 1.62
CA ALA A 152 -10.84 -1.24 2.62
C ALA A 152 -12.19 -0.82 2.03
N ALA A 153 -12.23 0.28 1.27
CA ALA A 153 -13.43 0.70 0.57
C ALA A 153 -13.87 -0.32 -0.51
N MET A 154 -12.92 -0.94 -1.22
CA MET A 154 -13.23 -2.03 -2.17
C MET A 154 -13.81 -3.27 -1.47
N ILE A 155 -13.40 -3.59 -0.24
CA ILE A 155 -13.99 -4.67 0.56
C ILE A 155 -15.45 -4.34 0.87
N ASP A 156 -15.74 -3.12 1.34
CA ASP A 156 -17.10 -2.68 1.66
C ASP A 156 -18.03 -2.73 0.43
N GLU A 157 -17.48 -2.52 -0.77
CA GLU A 157 -18.19 -2.60 -2.05
C GLU A 157 -18.20 -4.02 -2.67
N GLY A 158 -17.73 -5.06 -1.97
CA GLY A 158 -17.82 -6.46 -2.37
C GLY A 158 -16.87 -6.92 -3.48
N PHE A 159 -15.80 -6.16 -3.78
CA PHE A 159 -14.86 -6.52 -4.85
C PHE A 159 -14.21 -7.89 -4.67
N PHE A 160 -13.98 -8.32 -3.43
CA PHE A 160 -13.25 -9.56 -3.11
C PHE A 160 -14.14 -10.79 -2.89
N GLU A 161 -15.43 -10.70 -3.20
CA GLU A 161 -16.34 -11.83 -3.10
C GLU A 161 -15.92 -12.97 -4.02
N ASN A 162 -15.96 -14.20 -3.48
CA ASN A 162 -15.62 -15.43 -4.19
C ASN A 162 -14.16 -15.58 -4.66
N VAL A 163 -13.23 -14.79 -4.14
CA VAL A 163 -11.79 -14.95 -4.35
C VAL A 163 -11.25 -16.00 -3.38
N ASP A 164 -10.37 -16.88 -3.86
CA ASP A 164 -9.85 -18.00 -3.07
C ASP A 164 -8.52 -17.71 -2.39
N ALA A 165 -7.66 -16.89 -3.01
CA ALA A 165 -6.39 -16.40 -2.47
C ALA A 165 -5.93 -15.16 -3.25
N GLU A 166 -5.03 -14.39 -2.68
CA GLU A 166 -4.51 -13.15 -3.28
C GLU A 166 -3.01 -13.01 -3.14
N PHE A 167 -2.40 -12.34 -4.12
CA PHE A 167 -1.02 -11.91 -4.07
C PHE A 167 -0.86 -10.43 -4.36
N SER A 168 0.08 -9.81 -3.65
CA SER A 168 0.56 -8.45 -3.93
C SER A 168 2.08 -8.43 -3.96
N TRP A 169 2.66 -7.36 -4.50
CA TRP A 169 4.09 -7.10 -4.40
C TRP A 169 4.33 -5.61 -4.21
N HIS A 170 5.53 -5.25 -3.82
CA HIS A 170 5.90 -3.84 -3.69
C HIS A 170 7.32 -3.58 -4.23
N PRO A 171 7.54 -2.56 -5.08
CA PRO A 171 8.87 -2.14 -5.47
C PRO A 171 9.63 -1.58 -4.25
N HIS A 172 10.88 -2.01 -4.07
CA HIS A 172 11.69 -1.64 -2.92
C HIS A 172 13.17 -1.55 -3.31
N TYR A 173 14.05 -1.17 -2.41
CA TYR A 173 15.51 -1.25 -2.63
C TYR A 173 16.09 -2.64 -2.34
N LYS A 174 15.29 -3.59 -1.89
CA LYS A 174 15.68 -4.98 -1.61
C LYS A 174 14.52 -5.93 -1.91
N SER A 175 14.84 -7.20 -2.13
CA SER A 175 13.85 -8.26 -2.30
C SER A 175 13.59 -9.01 -0.99
N GLY A 176 12.39 -9.54 -0.81
CA GLY A 176 12.03 -10.33 0.39
C GLY A 176 10.52 -10.46 0.58
N ILE A 177 10.11 -11.20 1.60
CA ILE A 177 8.69 -11.29 1.98
C ILE A 177 8.26 -10.00 2.68
N PHE A 178 7.04 -9.58 2.41
CA PHE A 178 6.39 -8.43 3.05
C PHE A 178 5.14 -8.93 3.79
N ASN A 179 5.33 -9.51 4.97
CA ASN A 179 4.26 -10.12 5.77
C ASN A 179 4.04 -9.42 7.13
N GLN A 180 4.52 -8.20 7.29
CA GLN A 180 4.32 -7.40 8.49
C GLN A 180 4.00 -5.94 8.11
N ALA A 181 2.85 -5.47 8.56
CA ALA A 181 2.46 -4.07 8.54
C ALA A 181 1.64 -3.77 9.80
N LEU A 182 1.77 -2.55 10.33
CA LEU A 182 1.00 -2.12 11.49
C LEU A 182 -0.43 -1.79 11.08
N ALA A 183 -1.38 -2.16 11.92
CA ALA A 183 -2.72 -1.56 11.88
C ALA A 183 -2.62 -0.05 12.17
N ASN A 184 -3.45 0.75 11.52
CA ASN A 184 -3.45 2.20 11.67
C ASN A 184 -4.86 2.75 11.51
N HIS A 185 -5.43 3.29 12.59
CA HIS A 185 -6.70 4.00 12.57
C HIS A 185 -6.44 5.50 12.44
N ARG A 186 -6.93 6.11 11.37
CA ARG A 186 -6.86 7.55 11.13
C ARG A 186 -8.21 8.18 11.46
N VAL A 187 -8.23 9.17 12.36
CA VAL A 187 -9.46 9.67 12.98
C VAL A 187 -9.40 11.18 13.14
N TYR A 188 -10.45 11.87 12.69
CA TYR A 188 -10.70 13.28 13.00
C TYR A 188 -11.51 13.40 14.28
N TYR A 189 -11.06 14.28 15.18
CA TYR A 189 -11.78 14.71 16.36
C TYR A 189 -12.10 16.18 16.23
N THR A 190 -13.36 16.50 15.99
CA THR A 190 -13.83 17.88 15.81
C THR A 190 -14.59 18.31 17.07
N PHE A 191 -14.02 19.26 17.79
CA PHE A 191 -14.66 19.82 18.97
C PHE A 191 -15.51 21.05 18.59
N HIS A 192 -16.67 21.15 19.23
CA HIS A 192 -17.63 22.22 19.08
C HIS A 192 -17.90 22.90 20.42
N GLY A 193 -17.64 24.18 20.48
CA GLY A 193 -17.80 25.04 21.65
C GLY A 193 -18.69 26.27 21.37
N THR A 194 -18.43 27.33 22.11
CA THR A 194 -19.17 28.61 21.98
C THR A 194 -18.19 29.78 21.95
N SER A 195 -18.28 30.61 20.93
CA SER A 195 -17.46 31.81 20.82
C SER A 195 -17.89 32.89 21.82
N ALA A 196 -16.89 33.59 22.36
CA ALA A 196 -17.06 34.78 23.15
C ALA A 196 -15.85 35.69 23.02
N HIS A 197 -15.97 36.95 23.45
CA HIS A 197 -14.84 37.86 23.55
C HIS A 197 -13.96 37.42 24.74
N ALA A 198 -12.71 37.00 24.46
CA ALA A 198 -11.86 36.33 25.45
C ALA A 198 -11.52 37.16 26.69
N SER A 199 -11.51 38.53 26.60
CA SER A 199 -11.24 39.39 27.73
C SER A 199 -12.51 40.06 28.33
N GLN A 200 -13.57 40.26 27.53
CA GLN A 200 -14.76 40.96 27.98
C GLN A 200 -15.80 40.01 28.60
N SER A 201 -16.02 38.86 28.02
CA SER A 201 -17.05 37.90 28.43
C SER A 201 -16.61 36.43 28.31
N PRO A 202 -15.45 36.08 28.87
CA PRO A 202 -14.89 34.71 28.74
C PRO A 202 -15.80 33.64 29.36
N HIS A 203 -16.56 33.98 30.38
CA HIS A 203 -17.50 33.08 31.08
C HIS A 203 -18.66 32.58 30.19
N LEU A 204 -18.95 33.28 29.08
CA LEU A 204 -19.95 32.86 28.08
C LEU A 204 -19.38 31.92 27.02
N GLY A 205 -18.07 31.85 26.86
CA GLY A 205 -17.38 31.01 25.90
C GLY A 205 -17.17 29.56 26.38
N ARG A 206 -17.00 28.68 25.41
CA ARG A 206 -16.48 27.29 25.59
C ARG A 206 -15.50 27.03 24.49
N SER A 207 -14.22 26.88 24.85
CA SER A 207 -13.13 26.77 23.86
C SER A 207 -13.01 25.35 23.30
N ALA A 208 -13.23 25.21 22.01
CA ALA A 208 -12.96 23.96 21.31
C ALA A 208 -11.45 23.67 21.21
N LEU A 209 -10.60 24.71 21.17
CA LEU A 209 -9.16 24.54 21.16
C LEU A 209 -8.65 23.97 22.49
N ASP A 210 -9.16 24.45 23.65
CA ASP A 210 -8.79 23.92 24.95
C ASP A 210 -9.17 22.42 25.08
N ALA A 211 -10.29 22.03 24.47
CA ALA A 211 -10.67 20.62 24.40
C ALA A 211 -9.66 19.80 23.58
N CYS A 212 -9.19 20.27 22.43
CA CYS A 212 -8.12 19.63 21.68
C CYS A 212 -6.84 19.50 22.50
N GLU A 213 -6.43 20.56 23.21
CA GLU A 213 -5.22 20.55 24.04
C GLU A 213 -5.32 19.55 25.19
N LEU A 214 -6.46 19.51 25.91
CA LEU A 214 -6.70 18.54 26.97
C LEU A 214 -6.74 17.11 26.46
N MET A 215 -7.32 16.87 25.27
CA MET A 215 -7.26 15.58 24.60
C MET A 215 -5.78 15.19 24.32
N ASN A 216 -4.99 16.08 23.75
CA ASN A 216 -3.59 15.81 23.43
C ASN A 216 -2.76 15.51 24.70
N ILE A 217 -3.01 16.24 25.80
CA ILE A 217 -2.39 15.97 27.11
C ILE A 217 -2.80 14.59 27.63
N GLY A 218 -4.09 14.27 27.60
CA GLY A 218 -4.60 12.96 28.03
C GLY A 218 -4.00 11.80 27.23
N VAL A 219 -3.87 11.98 25.91
CA VAL A 219 -3.21 10.98 25.04
C VAL A 219 -1.71 10.87 25.35
N ASN A 220 -1.03 11.96 25.69
CA ASN A 220 0.38 11.91 26.10
C ASN A 220 0.57 11.10 27.38
N TYR A 221 -0.31 11.22 28.37
CA TYR A 221 -0.29 10.34 29.55
C TYR A 221 -0.64 8.89 29.21
N LEU A 222 -1.54 8.66 28.23
CA LEU A 222 -1.87 7.30 27.79
C LEU A 222 -0.64 6.56 27.25
N ARG A 223 0.37 7.24 26.70
CA ARG A 223 1.58 6.61 26.14
C ARG A 223 2.37 5.79 27.15
N GLU A 224 2.29 6.09 28.46
CA GLU A 224 2.90 5.29 29.52
C GLU A 224 2.20 3.94 29.73
N HIS A 225 1.02 3.74 29.16
CA HIS A 225 0.14 2.60 29.43
C HIS A 225 -0.27 1.86 28.15
N ILE A 226 0.61 1.87 27.13
CA ILE A 226 0.47 1.14 25.87
C ILE A 226 1.71 0.27 25.65
N ILE A 227 1.60 -0.72 24.75
CA ILE A 227 2.75 -1.55 24.38
C ILE A 227 3.80 -0.72 23.63
N ASP A 228 5.07 -1.11 23.75
CA ASP A 228 6.21 -0.38 23.17
C ASP A 228 6.13 -0.23 21.65
N GLU A 229 5.50 -1.17 20.95
CA GLU A 229 5.34 -1.20 19.51
C GLU A 229 4.21 -0.28 19.02
N ALA A 230 3.27 0.11 19.89
CA ALA A 230 2.18 1.01 19.52
C ALA A 230 2.67 2.45 19.35
N ARG A 231 2.03 3.21 18.49
CA ARG A 231 2.33 4.62 18.25
C ARG A 231 1.04 5.41 18.09
N ILE A 232 1.06 6.62 18.64
CA ILE A 232 -0.03 7.60 18.46
C ILE A 232 0.59 8.91 18.00
N HIS A 233 0.12 9.44 16.87
CA HIS A 233 0.55 10.71 16.32
C HIS A 233 -0.66 11.60 16.12
N TYR A 234 -0.47 12.92 16.11
CA TYR A 234 -1.53 13.86 15.77
C TYR A 234 -1.01 15.11 15.09
N ALA A 235 -1.91 15.78 14.38
CA ALA A 235 -1.69 17.10 13.83
C ALA A 235 -2.97 17.92 13.95
N TYR A 236 -2.84 19.22 14.22
CA TYR A 236 -3.99 20.12 14.10
C TYR A 236 -4.33 20.33 12.62
N THR A 237 -5.59 20.18 12.28
CA THR A 237 -6.13 20.53 10.96
C THR A 237 -6.92 21.85 11.01
N ASP A 238 -7.42 22.22 12.21
CA ASP A 238 -8.06 23.49 12.48
C ASP A 238 -7.82 23.85 13.96
N ALA A 239 -7.12 24.97 14.21
CA ALA A 239 -6.86 25.47 15.56
C ALA A 239 -7.92 26.51 16.01
N GLY A 240 -9.00 26.69 15.26
CA GLY A 240 -10.08 27.62 15.61
C GLY A 240 -9.84 29.08 15.23
N GLY A 241 -8.93 29.32 14.27
CA GLY A 241 -8.61 30.66 13.76
C GLY A 241 -7.31 31.23 14.34
N THR A 242 -7.05 32.51 13.99
CA THR A 242 -5.76 33.21 14.31
C THR A 242 -5.94 34.38 15.27
N ALA A 243 -7.18 34.73 15.69
CA ALA A 243 -7.46 35.88 16.53
C ALA A 243 -7.50 35.48 18.02
N PRO A 244 -6.51 35.85 18.85
CA PRO A 244 -6.40 35.38 20.24
C PRO A 244 -7.45 35.99 21.18
N ASN A 245 -8.16 37.02 20.73
CA ASN A 245 -9.24 37.65 21.47
C ASN A 245 -10.63 37.03 21.23
N ILE A 246 -10.70 35.95 20.46
CA ILE A 246 -11.92 35.18 20.19
C ILE A 246 -11.76 33.78 20.76
N ILE A 247 -12.67 33.33 21.63
CA ILE A 247 -12.73 31.94 22.08
C ILE A 247 -13.19 31.08 20.90
N PRO A 248 -12.41 30.07 20.45
CA PRO A 248 -12.74 29.28 19.28
C PRO A 248 -13.95 28.37 19.52
N ALA A 249 -14.97 28.48 18.67
CA ALA A 249 -16.16 27.62 18.70
C ALA A 249 -15.96 26.27 17.99
N ARG A 250 -14.93 26.16 17.17
CA ARG A 250 -14.58 24.92 16.47
C ARG A 250 -13.08 24.76 16.44
N ALA A 251 -12.61 23.54 16.70
CA ALA A 251 -11.23 23.12 16.46
C ALA A 251 -11.20 21.63 16.10
N GLN A 252 -10.20 21.21 15.34
CA GLN A 252 -10.09 19.83 14.87
C GLN A 252 -8.65 19.35 14.97
N VAL A 253 -8.48 18.12 15.45
CA VAL A 253 -7.22 17.42 15.48
C VAL A 253 -7.34 16.05 14.78
N PHE A 254 -6.35 15.70 13.97
CA PHE A 254 -6.28 14.46 13.21
C PHE A 254 -5.29 13.52 13.87
N TYR A 255 -5.72 12.33 14.20
CA TYR A 255 -4.93 11.30 14.87
C TYR A 255 -4.64 10.10 13.98
N ALA A 256 -3.46 9.51 14.18
CA ALA A 256 -3.09 8.19 13.68
C ALA A 256 -2.75 7.29 14.89
N VAL A 257 -3.52 6.22 15.08
CA VAL A 257 -3.37 5.26 16.18
C VAL A 257 -2.91 3.93 15.59
N ARG A 258 -1.68 3.52 15.91
CA ARG A 258 -1.01 2.35 15.32
C ARG A 258 -0.69 1.30 16.35
N ALA A 259 -0.86 0.02 15.98
CA ALA A 259 -0.41 -1.13 16.76
C ALA A 259 -0.05 -2.32 15.86
N PRO A 260 0.71 -3.31 16.35
CA PRO A 260 1.12 -4.49 15.58
C PRO A 260 -0.02 -5.36 15.08
N LYS A 261 -1.11 -5.49 15.87
CA LYS A 261 -2.31 -6.26 15.53
C LYS A 261 -3.54 -5.36 15.42
N SER A 262 -4.42 -5.64 14.48
CA SER A 262 -5.67 -4.89 14.27
C SER A 262 -6.53 -4.82 15.52
N ARG A 263 -6.64 -5.92 16.29
CA ARG A 263 -7.35 -5.95 17.57
C ARG A 263 -6.76 -4.97 18.60
N GLU A 264 -5.45 -4.86 18.65
CA GLU A 264 -4.77 -3.95 19.60
C GLU A 264 -4.97 -2.48 19.19
N ALA A 265 -4.86 -2.17 17.89
CA ALA A 265 -5.12 -0.83 17.37
C ALA A 265 -6.56 -0.38 17.67
N ARG A 266 -7.54 -1.28 17.50
CA ARG A 266 -8.95 -1.04 17.80
C ARG A 266 -9.17 -0.71 19.29
N ARG A 267 -8.61 -1.53 20.19
CA ARG A 267 -8.68 -1.29 21.65
C ARG A 267 -7.99 0.02 22.05
N LEU A 268 -6.85 0.31 21.43
CA LEU A 268 -6.14 1.56 21.69
C LEU A 268 -6.93 2.77 21.18
N ARG A 269 -7.55 2.67 20.01
CA ARG A 269 -8.45 3.67 19.46
C ARG A 269 -9.60 4.00 20.39
N GLU A 270 -10.27 2.99 20.97
CA GLU A 270 -11.36 3.19 21.95
C GLU A 270 -10.90 4.00 23.16
N ARG A 271 -9.66 3.79 23.63
CA ARG A 271 -9.08 4.57 24.74
C ARG A 271 -8.86 6.03 24.34
N VAL A 272 -8.41 6.30 23.12
CA VAL A 272 -8.24 7.66 22.58
C VAL A 272 -9.61 8.34 22.42
N ASP A 273 -10.61 7.64 21.91
CA ASP A 273 -11.99 8.15 21.79
C ASP A 273 -12.58 8.54 23.17
N ASN A 274 -12.30 7.76 24.22
CA ASN A 274 -12.75 8.06 25.58
C ASN A 274 -12.04 9.30 26.15
N ILE A 275 -10.76 9.51 25.83
CA ILE A 275 -10.04 10.74 26.21
C ILE A 275 -10.66 11.95 25.52
N ALA A 276 -11.01 11.85 24.24
CA ALA A 276 -11.69 12.94 23.52
C ALA A 276 -13.04 13.31 24.16
N ARG A 277 -13.85 12.30 24.51
CA ARG A 277 -15.12 12.52 25.22
C ARG A 277 -14.90 13.16 26.61
N GLY A 278 -13.86 12.72 27.33
CA GLY A 278 -13.46 13.31 28.60
C GLY A 278 -13.05 14.79 28.47
N ALA A 279 -12.26 15.12 27.45
CA ALA A 279 -11.86 16.49 27.16
C ALA A 279 -13.07 17.40 26.83
N ALA A 280 -14.01 16.90 26.04
CA ALA A 280 -15.25 17.61 25.74
C ALA A 280 -16.07 17.88 27.03
N LEU A 281 -16.18 16.88 27.92
CA LEU A 281 -16.87 17.03 29.20
C LEU A 281 -16.20 18.09 30.10
N MET A 282 -14.87 18.06 30.22
CA MET A 282 -14.12 19.01 31.04
C MET A 282 -14.26 20.47 30.56
N THR A 283 -14.39 20.68 29.26
CA THR A 283 -14.47 22.05 28.66
C THR A 283 -15.91 22.51 28.43
N GLY A 284 -16.91 21.65 28.64
CA GLY A 284 -18.31 21.95 28.33
C GLY A 284 -18.55 22.09 26.82
N THR A 285 -17.78 21.39 26.00
CA THR A 285 -17.92 21.30 24.54
C THR A 285 -18.52 19.96 24.12
N THR A 286 -18.74 19.75 22.83
CA THR A 286 -19.08 18.44 22.25
C THR A 286 -17.97 18.00 21.30
N VAL A 287 -17.91 16.69 20.96
CA VAL A 287 -16.92 16.15 20.02
C VAL A 287 -17.59 15.23 19.01
N ASP A 288 -17.31 15.47 17.73
CA ASP A 288 -17.56 14.53 16.64
C ASP A 288 -16.31 13.70 16.39
N ILE A 289 -16.47 12.38 16.27
CA ILE A 289 -15.40 11.43 16.04
C ILE A 289 -15.64 10.78 14.68
N GLU A 290 -14.83 11.16 13.69
CA GLU A 290 -14.96 10.69 12.32
C GLU A 290 -13.76 9.82 11.93
N THR A 291 -14.01 8.57 11.51
CA THR A 291 -12.98 7.69 10.97
C THR A 291 -12.67 8.09 9.54
N ALA A 292 -11.45 8.53 9.28
CA ALA A 292 -11.00 8.84 7.93
C ALA A 292 -10.70 7.58 7.12
N CYS A 293 -9.91 6.67 7.70
CA CYS A 293 -9.63 5.35 7.13
C CYS A 293 -9.05 4.40 8.19
N VAL A 294 -9.10 3.10 7.89
CA VAL A 294 -8.53 2.03 8.72
C VAL A 294 -7.66 1.12 7.86
N TYR A 295 -6.40 1.00 8.22
CA TYR A 295 -5.50 -0.03 7.73
C TYR A 295 -5.44 -1.13 8.78
N ASP A 296 -5.73 -2.36 8.39
CA ASP A 296 -5.50 -3.51 9.25
C ASP A 296 -4.05 -3.98 9.18
N SER A 297 -3.60 -4.70 10.20
CA SER A 297 -2.30 -5.37 10.16
C SER A 297 -2.31 -6.51 9.14
N ILE A 298 -1.19 -6.77 8.48
CA ILE A 298 -1.08 -7.98 7.65
C ILE A 298 -1.25 -9.21 8.54
N LEU A 299 -2.09 -10.14 8.10
CA LEU A 299 -2.23 -11.49 8.64
C LEU A 299 -1.36 -12.42 7.79
N PRO A 300 -0.18 -12.87 8.27
CA PRO A 300 0.71 -13.70 7.50
C PRO A 300 0.09 -15.05 7.13
N ASN A 301 0.33 -15.51 5.90
CA ASN A 301 -0.02 -16.87 5.48
C ASN A 301 1.27 -17.67 5.20
N PRO A 302 1.73 -18.52 6.12
CA PRO A 302 3.05 -19.18 6.00
C PRO A 302 3.15 -20.11 4.80
N VAL A 303 2.04 -20.63 4.29
CA VAL A 303 1.98 -21.47 3.10
C VAL A 303 2.27 -20.63 1.86
N LEU A 304 1.54 -19.53 1.68
CA LEU A 304 1.74 -18.62 0.56
C LEU A 304 3.09 -17.88 0.64
N ASP A 305 3.53 -17.49 1.85
CA ASP A 305 4.84 -16.87 2.06
C ASP A 305 5.99 -17.80 1.64
N SER A 306 5.88 -19.10 1.99
CA SER A 306 6.86 -20.12 1.57
C SER A 306 6.88 -20.30 0.06
N LEU A 307 5.71 -20.26 -0.58
CA LEU A 307 5.58 -20.34 -2.03
C LEU A 307 6.24 -19.13 -2.71
N VAL A 308 5.94 -17.93 -2.23
CA VAL A 308 6.56 -16.69 -2.73
C VAL A 308 8.08 -16.73 -2.56
N LEU A 309 8.58 -17.20 -1.40
CA LEU A 309 10.02 -17.30 -1.17
C LEU A 309 10.70 -18.27 -2.13
N LYS A 310 10.08 -19.40 -2.44
CA LYS A 310 10.57 -20.35 -3.46
C LYS A 310 10.85 -19.61 -4.77
N TYR A 311 9.91 -18.79 -5.24
CA TYR A 311 10.05 -18.10 -6.51
C TYR A 311 10.89 -16.82 -6.43
N LEU A 312 10.95 -16.14 -5.29
CA LEU A 312 11.94 -15.09 -5.04
C LEU A 312 13.38 -15.63 -5.21
N ARG A 313 13.66 -16.82 -4.71
CA ARG A 313 14.98 -17.48 -4.86
C ARG A 313 15.23 -17.95 -6.29
N THR A 314 14.19 -18.44 -6.97
CA THR A 314 14.30 -18.94 -8.36
C THR A 314 14.56 -17.79 -9.34
N TYR A 315 13.89 -16.66 -9.16
CA TYR A 315 13.96 -15.52 -10.07
C TYR A 315 14.65 -14.31 -9.41
N ALA A 316 15.62 -14.56 -8.53
CA ALA A 316 16.40 -13.48 -7.91
C ALA A 316 16.84 -12.46 -8.98
N PRO A 317 16.56 -11.17 -8.79
CA PRO A 317 16.91 -10.18 -9.78
C PRO A 317 18.44 -10.14 -9.98
N SER A 318 18.86 -10.23 -11.22
CA SER A 318 20.25 -10.11 -11.62
C SER A 318 20.40 -8.83 -12.42
N PHE A 319 21.25 -7.93 -11.96
CA PHE A 319 21.43 -6.61 -12.56
C PHE A 319 22.72 -6.56 -13.38
N SER A 320 22.63 -5.89 -14.55
CA SER A 320 23.78 -5.62 -15.40
C SER A 320 24.76 -4.68 -14.71
N GLN A 321 26.01 -4.63 -15.24
CA GLN A 321 27.01 -3.69 -14.72
C GLN A 321 26.54 -2.23 -14.87
N ALA A 322 25.85 -1.90 -15.97
CA ALA A 322 25.31 -0.55 -16.19
C ALA A 322 24.26 -0.17 -15.15
N GLU A 323 23.35 -1.10 -14.78
CA GLU A 323 22.34 -0.87 -13.73
C GLU A 323 23.00 -0.73 -12.35
N LYS A 324 24.05 -1.49 -12.06
CA LYS A 324 24.83 -1.35 -10.83
C LYS A 324 25.57 0.01 -10.77
N GLU A 325 26.13 0.48 -11.86
CA GLU A 325 26.74 1.82 -11.92
C GLU A 325 25.70 2.94 -11.78
N TYR A 326 24.53 2.79 -12.42
CA TYR A 326 23.40 3.71 -12.23
C TYR A 326 22.99 3.79 -10.76
N ALA A 327 22.82 2.65 -10.09
CA ALA A 327 22.44 2.60 -8.68
C ALA A 327 23.46 3.29 -7.76
N LYS A 328 24.78 3.20 -8.07
CA LYS A 328 25.84 3.85 -7.28
C LYS A 328 25.66 5.37 -7.18
N ALA A 329 25.12 6.01 -8.21
CA ALA A 329 24.89 7.45 -8.21
C ALA A 329 23.85 7.91 -7.16
N PHE A 330 22.95 7.02 -6.74
CA PHE A 330 21.92 7.28 -5.73
C PHE A 330 22.32 6.86 -4.31
N LEU A 331 23.37 6.05 -4.12
CA LEU A 331 23.80 5.56 -2.81
C LEU A 331 24.07 6.66 -1.78
N PRO A 332 24.66 7.83 -2.13
CA PRO A 332 24.90 8.91 -1.17
C PRO A 332 23.64 9.46 -0.50
N PHE A 333 22.49 9.22 -1.07
CA PHE A 333 21.19 9.71 -0.62
C PHE A 333 20.35 8.65 0.09
N GLY A 334 20.88 7.42 0.20
CA GLY A 334 20.21 6.31 0.88
C GLY A 334 20.37 6.37 2.40
N ASN A 335 19.49 5.65 3.11
CA ASN A 335 19.52 5.56 4.57
C ASN A 335 20.45 4.46 5.11
N LEU A 336 21.21 3.77 4.26
CA LEU A 336 22.15 2.74 4.66
C LEU A 336 23.55 3.32 4.81
N SER A 337 24.19 3.03 5.94
CA SER A 337 25.60 3.39 6.17
C SER A 337 26.57 2.50 5.39
N ASP A 338 26.13 1.32 4.99
CA ASP A 338 26.93 0.35 4.22
C ASP A 338 26.46 0.30 2.76
N THR A 339 27.27 0.93 1.90
CA THR A 339 27.06 0.97 0.45
C THR A 339 27.54 -0.30 -0.26
N ALA A 340 28.13 -1.26 0.47
CA ALA A 340 28.64 -2.51 -0.08
C ALA A 340 27.60 -3.63 -0.18
N VAL A 341 26.38 -3.42 0.36
CA VAL A 341 25.31 -4.43 0.30
C VAL A 341 24.87 -4.64 -1.16
N PRO A 342 24.93 -5.87 -1.70
CA PRO A 342 24.48 -6.17 -3.04
C PRO A 342 22.99 -5.85 -3.22
N ILE A 343 22.62 -5.24 -4.35
CA ILE A 343 21.21 -4.94 -4.66
C ILE A 343 20.41 -6.19 -5.07
N ASP A 344 21.09 -7.31 -5.33
CA ASP A 344 20.56 -8.60 -5.75
C ASP A 344 20.54 -9.64 -4.61
N GLU A 345 20.79 -9.23 -3.36
CA GLU A 345 20.69 -10.10 -2.20
C GLU A 345 19.22 -10.29 -1.77
N ILE A 346 18.83 -11.55 -1.55
CA ILE A 346 17.54 -11.90 -0.95
C ILE A 346 17.77 -12.20 0.52
N PRO A 347 17.30 -11.35 1.42
CA PRO A 347 17.45 -11.58 2.84
C PRO A 347 16.68 -12.84 3.28
N ASP A 348 17.15 -13.50 4.32
CA ASP A 348 16.47 -14.63 4.92
C ASP A 348 15.09 -14.20 5.47
N LEU A 349 14.13 -15.12 5.44
CA LEU A 349 12.74 -14.91 5.87
C LEU A 349 12.54 -14.60 7.36
N SER A 350 13.59 -14.62 8.14
CA SER A 350 13.47 -14.35 9.58
C SER A 350 12.80 -13.00 9.81
N PRO A 351 11.65 -12.95 10.49
CA PRO A 351 10.93 -11.71 10.78
C PRO A 351 11.67 -10.92 11.85
N THR A 352 12.90 -10.48 11.57
CA THR A 352 13.78 -9.86 12.56
C THR A 352 13.64 -8.36 12.66
N ARG A 353 12.82 -7.72 11.82
CA ARG A 353 12.68 -6.25 11.85
C ARG A 353 11.26 -5.83 12.10
N LYS A 354 11.02 -5.20 13.25
CA LYS A 354 9.78 -4.46 13.52
C LYS A 354 9.59 -3.44 12.40
N THR A 355 8.47 -3.52 11.69
CA THR A 355 8.10 -2.52 10.67
C THR A 355 7.30 -1.39 11.30
N GLY A 356 7.46 -0.17 10.80
CA GLY A 356 6.64 0.99 11.17
C GLY A 356 5.60 1.36 10.11
N ILE A 357 5.58 0.64 8.97
CA ILE A 357 4.68 0.94 7.84
C ILE A 357 3.31 0.31 8.02
N SER A 358 2.33 0.86 7.32
CA SER A 358 0.97 0.33 7.20
C SER A 358 0.62 0.30 5.71
N THR A 359 -0.17 -0.70 5.29
CA THR A 359 -0.73 -0.83 3.95
C THR A 359 -2.12 -1.44 4.03
N ASP A 360 -2.99 -1.09 3.11
CA ASP A 360 -4.34 -1.64 3.03
C ASP A 360 -4.40 -3.06 2.42
N VAL A 361 -3.27 -3.62 1.98
CA VAL A 361 -3.10 -5.07 1.78
C VAL A 361 -3.40 -5.84 3.08
N GLY A 362 -3.14 -5.22 4.24
CA GLY A 362 -3.55 -5.74 5.54
C GLY A 362 -5.05 -6.04 5.60
N ASN A 363 -5.91 -5.14 5.13
CA ASN A 363 -7.36 -5.33 5.13
C ASN A 363 -7.78 -6.55 4.31
N VAL A 364 -7.19 -6.75 3.13
CA VAL A 364 -7.43 -7.93 2.29
C VAL A 364 -6.96 -9.22 2.98
N SER A 365 -5.78 -9.17 3.62
CA SER A 365 -5.22 -10.33 4.35
C SER A 365 -6.05 -10.77 5.56
N GLN A 366 -6.89 -9.89 6.12
CA GLN A 366 -7.86 -10.25 7.17
C GLN A 366 -9.11 -10.93 6.62
N LEU A 367 -9.36 -10.82 5.31
CA LEU A 367 -10.55 -11.34 4.65
C LEU A 367 -10.32 -12.74 4.04
N LEU A 368 -9.14 -12.97 3.42
CA LEU A 368 -8.81 -14.19 2.68
C LEU A 368 -7.29 -14.47 2.70
N PRO A 369 -6.85 -15.70 2.36
CA PRO A 369 -5.42 -16.03 2.27
C PRO A 369 -4.70 -15.06 1.33
N CYS A 370 -3.70 -14.35 1.86
CA CYS A 370 -2.96 -13.34 1.13
C CYS A 370 -1.45 -13.45 1.43
N SER A 371 -0.61 -13.17 0.44
CA SER A 371 0.82 -12.96 0.64
C SER A 371 1.32 -11.79 -0.19
N ALA A 372 2.25 -11.03 0.38
CA ALA A 372 2.90 -9.91 -0.30
C ALA A 372 4.43 -10.04 -0.20
N PHE A 373 5.12 -9.47 -1.20
CA PHE A 373 6.58 -9.51 -1.26
C PHE A 373 7.16 -8.23 -1.86
N MET A 374 8.44 -8.03 -1.64
CA MET A 374 9.19 -6.91 -2.21
C MET A 374 10.17 -7.41 -3.25
N VAL A 375 10.38 -6.60 -4.30
CA VAL A 375 11.43 -6.82 -5.29
C VAL A 375 12.28 -5.56 -5.41
N CYS A 376 13.59 -5.76 -5.53
CA CYS A 376 14.54 -4.66 -5.74
C CYS A 376 14.28 -3.96 -7.09
N CYS A 377 13.96 -2.68 -6.99
CA CYS A 377 13.70 -1.76 -8.11
C CYS A 377 14.54 -0.48 -8.01
N TYR A 378 15.27 -0.29 -6.91
CA TYR A 378 15.98 0.96 -6.59
C TYR A 378 17.36 0.69 -6.01
N ALA A 379 18.21 1.69 -6.07
CA ALA A 379 19.50 1.70 -5.39
C ALA A 379 19.34 1.41 -3.89
N ASN A 380 20.31 0.70 -3.33
CA ASN A 380 20.29 0.26 -1.94
C ASN A 380 20.07 1.44 -0.98
N GLY A 381 19.15 1.25 -0.01
CA GLY A 381 18.84 2.27 0.99
C GLY A 381 17.98 3.43 0.50
N SER A 382 17.52 3.45 -0.75
CA SER A 382 16.57 4.48 -1.23
C SER A 382 15.30 4.45 -0.36
N PRO A 383 15.00 5.51 0.42
CA PRO A 383 13.83 5.50 1.29
C PRO A 383 12.55 5.66 0.46
N LEU A 384 11.50 4.93 0.80
CA LEU A 384 10.17 5.21 0.27
C LEU A 384 9.71 6.61 0.68
N HIS A 385 8.81 7.22 -0.10
CA HIS A 385 8.34 8.60 0.06
C HIS A 385 9.49 9.63 0.01
N HIS A 386 10.48 9.34 -0.82
CA HIS A 386 11.63 10.21 -1.04
C HIS A 386 11.86 10.42 -2.54
N TRP A 387 12.41 11.57 -2.91
CA TRP A 387 12.67 11.93 -4.30
C TRP A 387 13.53 10.91 -5.05
N THR A 388 14.41 10.18 -4.36
CA THR A 388 15.25 9.13 -4.97
C THR A 388 14.44 8.01 -5.57
N VAL A 389 13.31 7.61 -4.96
CA VAL A 389 12.42 6.59 -5.50
C VAL A 389 11.71 7.09 -6.76
N THR A 390 11.14 8.31 -6.69
CA THR A 390 10.52 8.92 -7.88
C THR A 390 11.52 9.05 -9.03
N ALA A 391 12.75 9.52 -8.76
CA ALA A 391 13.78 9.67 -9.79
C ALA A 391 14.15 8.35 -10.48
N GLN A 392 14.11 7.22 -9.79
CA GLN A 392 14.48 5.92 -10.34
C GLN A 392 13.32 5.16 -10.98
N GLY A 393 12.07 5.66 -10.87
CA GLY A 393 10.85 4.93 -11.25
C GLY A 393 10.69 4.62 -12.75
N LYS A 394 11.55 5.16 -13.62
CA LYS A 394 11.58 4.88 -15.08
C LYS A 394 12.88 4.20 -15.51
N SER A 395 13.76 3.85 -14.60
CA SER A 395 15.05 3.24 -14.91
C SER A 395 14.93 1.79 -15.39
N SER A 396 15.90 1.31 -16.14
CA SER A 396 15.98 -0.10 -16.52
C SER A 396 16.08 -1.04 -15.31
N LEU A 397 16.70 -0.56 -14.22
CA LEU A 397 16.76 -1.27 -12.95
C LEU A 397 15.34 -1.46 -12.35
N ALA A 398 14.53 -0.41 -12.37
CA ALA A 398 13.14 -0.46 -11.89
C ALA A 398 12.27 -1.39 -12.75
N HIS A 399 12.38 -1.28 -14.08
CA HIS A 399 11.66 -2.16 -15.01
C HIS A 399 12.06 -3.63 -14.87
N ARG A 400 13.33 -3.92 -14.59
CA ARG A 400 13.80 -5.29 -14.33
C ARG A 400 13.16 -5.88 -13.08
N GLY A 401 13.10 -5.10 -11.99
CA GLY A 401 12.39 -5.50 -10.76
C GLY A 401 10.90 -5.74 -11.00
N MET A 402 10.25 -4.88 -11.78
CA MET A 402 8.84 -4.99 -12.17
C MET A 402 8.56 -6.32 -12.91
N PHE A 403 9.37 -6.69 -13.91
CA PHE A 403 9.21 -7.97 -14.61
C PHE A 403 9.56 -9.17 -13.73
N THR A 404 10.53 -9.03 -12.83
CA THR A 404 10.83 -10.07 -11.83
C THR A 404 9.62 -10.35 -10.95
N ALA A 405 8.93 -9.31 -10.49
CA ALA A 405 7.69 -9.45 -9.74
C ALA A 405 6.59 -10.15 -10.55
N GLY A 406 6.44 -9.80 -11.83
CA GLY A 406 5.50 -10.47 -12.74
C GLY A 406 5.77 -11.99 -12.89
N LYS A 407 7.04 -12.40 -12.99
CA LYS A 407 7.44 -13.83 -13.01
C LYS A 407 7.05 -14.55 -11.72
N ILE A 408 7.33 -13.93 -10.57
CA ILE A 408 7.03 -14.50 -9.25
C ILE A 408 5.52 -14.66 -9.07
N LEU A 409 4.75 -13.61 -9.35
CA LEU A 409 3.29 -13.64 -9.27
C LEU A 409 2.71 -14.74 -10.16
N ALA A 410 3.14 -14.80 -11.42
CA ALA A 410 2.65 -15.81 -12.35
C ALA A 410 2.97 -17.22 -11.87
N SER A 411 4.19 -17.48 -11.37
CA SER A 411 4.58 -18.79 -10.89
C SER A 411 3.83 -19.22 -9.63
N CYS A 412 3.60 -18.30 -8.68
CA CYS A 412 2.80 -18.58 -7.49
C CYS A 412 1.35 -18.95 -7.85
N VAL A 413 0.72 -18.19 -8.74
CA VAL A 413 -0.65 -18.48 -9.18
C VAL A 413 -0.72 -19.82 -9.91
N LEU A 414 0.21 -20.11 -10.82
CA LEU A 414 0.26 -21.40 -11.54
C LEU A 414 0.36 -22.58 -10.59
N GLU A 415 1.14 -22.47 -9.51
CA GLU A 415 1.24 -23.55 -8.53
C GLU A 415 -0.10 -23.78 -7.80
N LEU A 416 -0.80 -22.71 -7.42
CA LEU A 416 -2.14 -22.83 -6.85
C LEU A 416 -3.20 -23.38 -7.83
N LEU A 417 -3.05 -23.12 -9.14
CA LEU A 417 -3.92 -23.67 -10.16
C LEU A 417 -3.66 -25.17 -10.43
N THR A 418 -2.42 -25.61 -10.25
CA THR A 418 -1.99 -26.99 -10.59
C THR A 418 -1.89 -27.91 -9.36
N ASP A 419 -1.81 -27.37 -8.15
CA ASP A 419 -1.81 -28.10 -6.89
C ASP A 419 -2.97 -27.65 -5.97
N PRO A 420 -4.13 -28.33 -6.02
CA PRO A 420 -5.27 -28.01 -5.16
C PRO A 420 -5.01 -28.20 -3.66
N MET A 421 -4.05 -29.06 -3.28
CA MET A 421 -3.71 -29.28 -1.88
C MET A 421 -3.06 -28.03 -1.27
N LEU A 422 -2.18 -27.37 -2.02
CA LEU A 422 -1.52 -26.15 -1.59
C LEU A 422 -2.53 -25.02 -1.24
N LEU A 423 -3.56 -24.85 -2.09
CA LEU A 423 -4.63 -23.88 -1.80
C LEU A 423 -5.45 -24.29 -0.57
N THR A 424 -5.71 -25.58 -0.38
CA THR A 424 -6.42 -26.08 0.81
C THR A 424 -5.62 -25.81 2.08
N GLU A 425 -4.31 -26.03 2.05
CA GLU A 425 -3.40 -25.73 3.16
C GLU A 425 -3.33 -24.23 3.45
N ALA A 426 -3.30 -23.38 2.43
CA ALA A 426 -3.32 -21.92 2.58
C ALA A 426 -4.63 -21.43 3.24
N LYS A 427 -5.78 -21.99 2.85
CA LYS A 427 -7.07 -21.69 3.48
C LYS A 427 -7.12 -22.14 4.94
N LYS A 428 -6.62 -23.32 5.23
CA LYS A 428 -6.53 -23.83 6.60
C LYS A 428 -5.63 -22.95 7.47
N ALA A 429 -4.46 -22.57 6.98
CA ALA A 429 -3.55 -21.68 7.70
C ALA A 429 -4.20 -20.31 7.99
N PHE A 430 -5.01 -19.80 7.06
CA PHE A 430 -5.77 -18.57 7.25
C PHE A 430 -6.85 -18.70 8.34
N GLU A 431 -7.59 -19.83 8.38
CA GLU A 431 -8.62 -20.11 9.38
C GLU A 431 -8.04 -20.27 10.80
N GLU A 432 -6.84 -20.84 10.91
CA GLU A 432 -6.16 -21.10 12.18
C GLU A 432 -5.33 -19.89 12.68
N ALA A 433 -5.18 -18.83 11.88
CA ALA A 433 -4.38 -17.68 12.23
C ALA A 433 -4.99 -16.85 13.36
N GLU A 434 -4.16 -16.37 14.30
CA GLU A 434 -4.57 -15.45 15.36
C GLU A 434 -4.76 -14.01 14.83
N ARG A 435 -5.97 -13.49 14.87
CA ARG A 435 -6.37 -12.15 14.43
C ARG A 435 -6.35 -11.10 15.53
#